data_b3f91fca172f0518ec0570e80bf3c1dc
#
_entry.id   b3f91fca172f0518ec0570e80bf3c1dc
#
_cell.length_a   1.000
_cell.length_b   1.000
_cell.length_c   1.000
_cell.angle_alpha   90.00
_cell.angle_beta   90.00
_cell.angle_gamma   90.00
#
_symmetry.space_group_name_H-M   'P 1'
#
loop_
_entity.id
_entity.type
_entity.pdbx_description
1 polymer ?
#
loop_
_entity_poly.entity_id
_entity_poly.type
_entity_poly.pdbx_seq_one_letter_code
_entity_poly.pdbx_strand_id
1 'polypeptide(L)'
;LRPPNGRGTGPPQLVMLARWPAPGRCKSRLVPGVGTRRAAAIQARLTQHGLAAAAQARRAMAKAGCDGRPGAGLRLVLATSGLGPGAAGRWARRLGVDRVVDQGSGSLGLRMQRQMRRGWREGAAAVVLIGSDLPELAADDLLAAFQALEHSDLVLGPAGDGGYWLIGRRRATPQVFSGIDWGSDRVLEQTLQLAHRSGLSTALLAERHDLDRPADLDRWR
;
A
#
# COMPACT_ATOMS: atom_id res chain seq x y z
N LEU A 1 11.02 19.96 17.00
CA LEU A 1 10.72 19.47 15.64
C LEU A 1 12.00 18.85 15.07
N ARG A 2 12.03 17.54 14.87
CA ARG A 2 13.17 16.83 14.22
C ARG A 2 13.24 17.25 12.75
N PRO A 3 14.43 17.43 12.18
CA PRO A 3 14.55 17.82 10.78
C PRO A 3 13.95 16.76 9.84
N PRO A 4 13.36 17.17 8.70
CA PRO A 4 12.62 16.28 7.79
C PRO A 4 13.47 15.21 7.08
N ASN A 5 14.79 15.20 7.26
CA ASN A 5 15.74 14.31 6.56
C ASN A 5 16.33 13.18 7.44
N GLY A 6 15.90 13.03 8.70
CA GLY A 6 16.34 11.94 9.57
C GLY A 6 15.59 10.63 9.26
N ARG A 7 16.32 9.50 9.24
CA ARG A 7 15.69 8.16 9.26
C ARG A 7 14.85 8.04 10.54
N GLY A 8 13.59 7.64 10.41
CA GLY A 8 12.80 7.26 11.57
C GLY A 8 13.45 6.06 12.27
N THR A 9 13.29 5.99 13.58
CA THR A 9 13.82 4.89 14.41
C THR A 9 12.71 4.00 14.96
N GLY A 10 11.46 4.36 14.69
CA GLY A 10 10.29 3.59 15.11
C GLY A 10 10.00 2.41 14.17
N PRO A 11 8.98 1.60 14.50
CA PRO A 11 8.60 0.45 13.69
C PRO A 11 8.25 0.86 12.27
N PRO A 12 8.63 0.05 11.25
CA PRO A 12 8.17 0.28 9.90
C PRO A 12 6.63 0.19 9.82
N GLN A 13 6.05 0.88 8.83
CA GLN A 13 4.61 0.88 8.62
C GLN A 13 4.25 0.32 7.24
N LEU A 14 3.28 -0.59 7.23
CA LEU A 14 2.57 -0.99 6.03
C LEU A 14 1.20 -0.34 6.04
N VAL A 15 0.90 0.44 5.01
CA VAL A 15 -0.37 1.14 4.86
C VAL A 15 -1.10 0.56 3.66
N MET A 16 -2.25 -0.06 3.89
CA MET A 16 -3.15 -0.49 2.82
C MET A 16 -4.16 0.61 2.50
N LEU A 17 -4.19 1.03 1.24
CA LEU A 17 -5.24 1.91 0.73
C LEU A 17 -6.43 1.05 0.27
N ALA A 18 -7.57 1.17 0.95
CA ALA A 18 -8.76 0.41 0.62
C ALA A 18 -10.01 1.29 0.59
N ARG A 19 -10.88 1.02 -0.37
CA ARG A 19 -12.22 1.60 -0.40
C ARG A 19 -13.19 0.69 0.37
N TRP A 20 -14.13 1.29 1.07
CA TRP A 20 -15.19 0.52 1.73
C TRP A 20 -15.96 -0.33 0.72
N PRO A 21 -16.12 -1.64 0.98
CA PRO A 21 -16.76 -2.57 0.05
C PRO A 21 -18.31 -2.44 0.09
N ALA A 22 -18.82 -1.33 -0.45
CA ALA A 22 -20.25 -1.12 -0.58
C ALA A 22 -20.71 -1.33 -2.03
N PRO A 23 -21.86 -2.01 -2.27
CA PRO A 23 -22.40 -2.20 -3.59
C PRO A 23 -22.57 -0.88 -4.36
N GLY A 24 -22.08 -0.84 -5.61
CA GLY A 24 -22.06 0.34 -6.46
C GLY A 24 -21.05 1.43 -6.12
N ARG A 25 -20.25 1.26 -5.04
CA ARG A 25 -19.27 2.25 -4.59
C ARG A 25 -17.81 1.82 -4.72
N CYS A 26 -17.56 0.57 -5.09
CA CYS A 26 -16.22 0.03 -5.30
C CYS A 26 -16.22 -0.87 -6.53
N LYS A 27 -15.02 -1.09 -7.12
CA LYS A 27 -14.84 -1.98 -8.27
C LYS A 27 -15.82 -1.71 -9.42
N SER A 28 -16.06 -0.44 -9.74
CA SER A 28 -17.04 -0.03 -10.77
C SER A 28 -16.78 -0.64 -12.14
N ARG A 29 -15.50 -0.85 -12.50
CA ARG A 29 -15.09 -1.49 -13.76
C ARG A 29 -15.40 -2.98 -13.79
N LEU A 30 -15.51 -3.64 -12.62
CA LEU A 30 -15.86 -5.05 -12.50
C LEU A 30 -17.37 -5.29 -12.55
N VAL A 31 -18.16 -4.27 -12.20
CA VAL A 31 -19.65 -4.35 -12.10
C VAL A 31 -20.31 -4.90 -13.37
N PRO A 32 -19.93 -4.52 -14.61
CA PRO A 32 -20.54 -5.06 -15.82
C PRO A 32 -20.48 -6.58 -15.93
N GLY A 33 -19.41 -7.21 -15.41
CA GLY A 33 -19.24 -8.67 -15.49
C GLY A 33 -19.84 -9.45 -14.32
N VAL A 34 -19.98 -8.85 -13.13
CA VAL A 34 -20.36 -9.61 -11.93
C VAL A 34 -21.51 -8.98 -11.11
N GLY A 35 -21.93 -7.78 -11.45
CA GLY A 35 -22.91 -7.01 -10.70
C GLY A 35 -22.35 -6.36 -9.42
N THR A 36 -23.09 -5.38 -8.90
CA THR A 36 -22.62 -4.52 -7.79
C THR A 36 -22.34 -5.27 -6.48
N ARG A 37 -23.20 -6.25 -6.14
CA ARG A 37 -23.05 -7.03 -4.90
C ARG A 37 -21.80 -7.92 -4.92
N ARG A 38 -21.57 -8.63 -6.04
CA ARG A 38 -20.38 -9.47 -6.20
C ARG A 38 -19.09 -8.65 -6.26
N ALA A 39 -19.12 -7.51 -6.96
CA ALA A 39 -17.99 -6.58 -6.99
C ALA A 39 -17.62 -6.10 -5.58
N ALA A 40 -18.59 -5.77 -4.72
CA ALA A 40 -18.35 -5.43 -3.33
C ALA A 40 -17.82 -6.61 -2.50
N ALA A 41 -18.32 -7.82 -2.71
CA ALA A 41 -17.82 -9.03 -2.05
C ALA A 41 -16.37 -9.34 -2.44
N ILE A 42 -16.03 -9.18 -3.74
CA ILE A 42 -14.63 -9.31 -4.22
C ILE A 42 -13.73 -8.28 -3.53
N GLN A 43 -14.13 -7.00 -3.50
CA GLN A 43 -13.38 -5.96 -2.79
C GLN A 43 -13.13 -6.32 -1.32
N ALA A 44 -14.16 -6.83 -0.62
CA ALA A 44 -14.02 -7.23 0.77
C ALA A 44 -13.02 -8.38 0.95
N ARG A 45 -13.11 -9.41 0.09
CA ARG A 45 -12.18 -10.57 0.12
C ARG A 45 -10.74 -10.17 -0.19
N LEU A 46 -10.52 -9.34 -1.20
CA LEU A 46 -9.19 -8.83 -1.56
C LEU A 46 -8.58 -8.02 -0.41
N THR A 47 -9.37 -7.15 0.22
CA THR A 47 -8.90 -6.40 1.39
C THR A 47 -8.51 -7.32 2.54
N GLN A 48 -9.32 -8.35 2.83
CA GLN A 48 -9.02 -9.34 3.86
C GLN A 48 -7.77 -10.16 3.52
N HIS A 49 -7.65 -10.61 2.26
CA HIS A 49 -6.49 -11.36 1.77
C HIS A 49 -5.20 -10.56 1.95
N GLY A 50 -5.14 -9.32 1.45
CA GLY A 50 -3.94 -8.50 1.57
C GLY A 50 -3.57 -8.19 3.02
N LEU A 51 -4.55 -8.00 3.92
CA LEU A 51 -4.26 -7.81 5.34
C LEU A 51 -3.83 -9.12 6.03
N ALA A 52 -4.30 -10.28 5.57
CA ALA A 52 -3.80 -11.58 6.04
C ALA A 52 -2.32 -11.77 5.66
N ALA A 53 -1.94 -11.46 4.40
CA ALA A 53 -0.54 -11.45 3.97
C ALA A 53 0.31 -10.47 4.81
N ALA A 54 -0.22 -9.27 5.07
CA ALA A 54 0.44 -8.27 5.92
C ALA A 54 0.64 -8.77 7.37
N ALA A 55 -0.36 -9.46 7.94
CA ALA A 55 -0.25 -10.04 9.26
C ALA A 55 0.76 -11.21 9.32
N GLN A 56 0.89 -11.98 8.23
CA GLN A 56 1.92 -13.03 8.10
C GLN A 56 3.32 -12.39 8.03
N ALA A 57 3.52 -11.37 7.19
CA ALA A 57 4.78 -10.63 7.10
C ALA A 57 5.17 -10.04 8.47
N ARG A 58 4.21 -9.44 9.20
CA ARG A 58 4.42 -8.92 10.55
C ARG A 58 4.94 -9.99 11.50
N ARG A 59 4.36 -11.20 11.49
CA ARG A 59 4.80 -12.32 12.32
C ARG A 59 6.20 -12.79 11.95
N ALA A 60 6.52 -12.85 10.66
CA ALA A 60 7.84 -13.24 10.18
C ALA A 60 8.91 -12.23 10.60
N MET A 61 8.66 -10.93 10.43
CA MET A 61 9.55 -9.86 10.88
C MET A 61 9.77 -9.87 12.39
N ALA A 62 8.72 -10.14 13.18
CA ALA A 62 8.83 -10.24 14.64
C ALA A 62 9.69 -11.43 15.07
N LYS A 63 9.64 -12.55 14.35
CA LYS A 63 10.50 -13.72 14.61
C LYS A 63 11.96 -13.46 14.24
N ALA A 64 12.21 -12.78 13.12
CA ALA A 64 13.56 -12.44 12.66
C ALA A 64 14.22 -11.36 13.53
N GLY A 65 13.43 -10.46 14.11
CA GLY A 65 13.92 -9.36 14.97
C GLY A 65 14.01 -9.72 16.45
N CYS A 66 14.19 -11.00 16.83
CA CYS A 66 14.28 -11.47 18.24
C CYS A 66 15.47 -10.89 19.04
N ASP A 67 16.18 -9.89 18.55
CA ASP A 67 17.29 -9.20 19.24
C ASP A 67 16.84 -8.24 20.35
N GLY A 68 15.62 -8.44 20.89
CA GLY A 68 15.17 -7.77 22.12
C GLY A 68 14.93 -6.25 22.02
N ARG A 69 14.89 -5.66 20.83
CA ARG A 69 14.58 -4.22 20.68
C ARG A 69 13.07 -3.97 20.83
N PRO A 70 12.62 -3.23 21.87
CA PRO A 70 11.24 -2.78 21.98
C PRO A 70 10.86 -1.95 20.75
N GLY A 71 9.79 -2.35 20.03
CA GLY A 71 9.30 -1.61 18.87
C GLY A 71 9.67 -2.18 17.49
N ALA A 72 10.28 -3.36 17.42
CA ALA A 72 10.68 -4.01 16.16
C ALA A 72 9.53 -4.56 15.30
N GLY A 73 8.27 -4.40 15.69
CA GLY A 73 7.12 -4.94 14.98
C GLY A 73 6.63 -4.06 13.81
N LEU A 74 6.23 -4.68 12.70
CA LEU A 74 5.56 -4.00 11.59
C LEU A 74 4.20 -3.45 12.05
N ARG A 75 3.96 -2.14 11.88
CA ARG A 75 2.67 -1.50 12.15
C ARG A 75 1.78 -1.59 10.91
N LEU A 76 0.57 -2.12 11.09
CA LEU A 76 -0.44 -2.23 10.03
C LEU A 76 -1.43 -1.08 10.11
N VAL A 77 -1.55 -0.31 9.03
CA VAL A 77 -2.44 0.84 8.94
C VAL A 77 -3.43 0.63 7.79
N LEU A 78 -4.71 0.84 8.03
CA LEU A 78 -5.74 0.86 7.00
C LEU A 78 -6.10 2.30 6.65
N ALA A 79 -5.72 2.75 5.47
CA ALA A 79 -6.16 4.04 4.93
C ALA A 79 -7.46 3.84 4.13
N THR A 80 -8.59 4.32 4.67
CA THR A 80 -9.92 4.07 4.08
C THR A 80 -10.45 5.26 3.31
N SER A 81 -11.34 4.98 2.37
CA SER A 81 -12.20 5.98 1.75
C SER A 81 -13.65 5.50 1.69
N GLY A 82 -14.60 6.44 1.72
CA GLY A 82 -16.03 6.12 1.62
C GLY A 82 -16.71 5.73 2.93
N LEU A 83 -16.07 5.98 4.09
CA LEU A 83 -16.61 5.74 5.42
C LEU A 83 -16.41 6.94 6.35
N GLY A 84 -17.38 7.16 7.25
CA GLY A 84 -17.18 8.04 8.40
C GLY A 84 -16.32 7.37 9.49
N PRO A 85 -15.76 8.17 10.42
CA PRO A 85 -14.75 7.70 11.39
C PRO A 85 -15.20 6.52 12.25
N GLY A 86 -16.44 6.54 12.77
CA GLY A 86 -16.95 5.47 13.63
C GLY A 86 -17.09 4.13 12.88
N ALA A 87 -17.58 4.13 11.62
CA ALA A 87 -17.67 2.93 10.81
C ALA A 87 -16.30 2.42 10.39
N ALA A 88 -15.38 3.33 10.06
CA ALA A 88 -13.99 2.98 9.75
C ALA A 88 -13.30 2.29 10.93
N GLY A 89 -13.49 2.80 12.15
CA GLY A 89 -12.96 2.18 13.37
C GLY A 89 -13.51 0.78 13.64
N ARG A 90 -14.81 0.54 13.41
CA ARG A 90 -15.39 -0.82 13.52
C ARG A 90 -14.85 -1.77 12.47
N TRP A 91 -14.67 -1.31 11.25
CA TRP A 91 -14.08 -2.12 10.17
C TRP A 91 -12.63 -2.49 10.47
N ALA A 92 -11.82 -1.52 10.90
CA ALA A 92 -10.44 -1.73 11.27
C ALA A 92 -10.26 -2.79 12.38
N ARG A 93 -11.10 -2.73 13.43
CA ARG A 93 -11.06 -3.73 14.52
C ARG A 93 -11.33 -5.14 14.01
N ARG A 94 -12.29 -5.31 13.09
CA ARG A 94 -12.59 -6.62 12.47
C ARG A 94 -11.43 -7.15 11.61
N LEU A 95 -10.64 -6.26 11.03
CA LEU A 95 -9.51 -6.59 10.16
C LEU A 95 -8.18 -6.75 10.93
N GLY A 96 -8.14 -6.48 12.23
CA GLY A 96 -6.96 -6.67 13.07
C GLY A 96 -5.80 -5.72 12.75
N VAL A 97 -6.10 -4.52 12.23
CA VAL A 97 -5.08 -3.49 11.99
C VAL A 97 -4.87 -2.62 13.22
N ASP A 98 -3.65 -2.11 13.38
CA ASP A 98 -3.28 -1.30 14.54
C ASP A 98 -3.90 0.11 14.50
N ARG A 99 -4.17 0.59 13.27
CA ARG A 99 -4.72 1.93 13.07
C ARG A 99 -5.56 2.03 11.81
N VAL A 100 -6.59 2.87 11.86
CA VAL A 100 -7.35 3.31 10.69
C VAL A 100 -7.21 4.81 10.50
N VAL A 101 -7.12 5.24 9.25
CA VAL A 101 -6.99 6.65 8.86
C VAL A 101 -7.80 6.92 7.61
N ASP A 102 -8.21 8.16 7.42
CA ASP A 102 -8.82 8.60 6.17
C ASP A 102 -7.74 8.82 5.10
N GLN A 103 -7.98 8.36 3.88
CA GLN A 103 -7.12 8.67 2.73
C GLN A 103 -7.09 10.17 2.42
N GLY A 104 -8.18 10.86 2.72
CA GLY A 104 -8.42 12.25 2.38
C GLY A 104 -8.82 12.43 0.90
N SER A 105 -9.06 13.68 0.53
CA SER A 105 -9.41 14.10 -0.84
C SER A 105 -8.19 14.26 -1.74
N GLY A 106 -8.43 14.42 -3.04
CA GLY A 106 -7.41 14.67 -4.05
C GLY A 106 -7.07 13.45 -4.90
N SER A 107 -6.09 13.61 -5.79
CA SER A 107 -5.59 12.55 -6.67
C SER A 107 -4.99 11.38 -5.87
N LEU A 108 -4.78 10.24 -6.53
CA LEU A 108 -4.13 9.07 -5.92
C LEU A 108 -2.76 9.43 -5.33
N GLY A 109 -1.96 10.20 -6.09
CA GLY A 109 -0.66 10.65 -5.60
C GLY A 109 -0.72 11.48 -4.33
N LEU A 110 -1.67 12.42 -4.23
CA LEU A 110 -1.87 13.20 -3.01
C LEU A 110 -2.29 12.35 -1.81
N ARG A 111 -3.13 11.34 -2.04
CA ARG A 111 -3.54 10.38 -0.99
C ARG A 111 -2.35 9.56 -0.52
N MET A 112 -1.55 9.01 -1.43
CA MET A 112 -0.34 8.24 -1.11
C MET A 112 0.69 9.11 -0.38
N GLN A 113 0.97 10.31 -0.88
CA GLN A 113 1.89 11.25 -0.25
C GLN A 113 1.47 11.58 1.19
N ARG A 114 0.16 11.77 1.42
CA ARG A 114 -0.38 12.04 2.75
C ARG A 114 -0.12 10.89 3.72
N GLN A 115 -0.32 9.64 3.28
CA GLN A 115 -0.08 8.48 4.13
C GLN A 115 1.42 8.31 4.43
N MET A 116 2.28 8.46 3.44
CA MET A 116 3.74 8.43 3.66
C MET A 116 4.18 9.50 4.65
N ARG A 117 3.77 10.76 4.45
CA ARG A 117 4.09 11.87 5.38
C ARG A 117 3.59 11.59 6.81
N ARG A 118 2.42 10.97 6.94
CA ARG A 118 1.89 10.58 8.25
C ARG A 118 2.81 9.57 8.92
N GLY A 119 3.18 8.49 8.24
CA GLY A 119 4.08 7.47 8.78
C GLY A 119 5.40 8.06 9.26
N TRP A 120 6.02 8.95 8.49
CA TRP A 120 7.28 9.60 8.91
C TRP A 120 7.11 10.54 10.08
N ARG A 121 6.02 11.31 10.16
CA ARG A 121 5.71 12.15 11.35
C ARG A 121 5.55 11.30 12.61
N GLU A 122 5.07 10.07 12.47
CA GLU A 122 4.93 9.10 13.55
C GLU A 122 6.23 8.34 13.85
N GLY A 123 7.32 8.71 13.19
CA GLY A 123 8.65 8.17 13.43
C GLY A 123 8.94 6.83 12.75
N ALA A 124 8.13 6.40 11.77
CA ALA A 124 8.36 5.15 11.05
C ALA A 124 9.73 5.11 10.38
N ALA A 125 10.48 4.01 10.53
CA ALA A 125 11.76 3.78 9.87
C ALA A 125 11.61 3.61 8.35
N ALA A 126 10.48 3.05 7.92
CA ALA A 126 10.08 2.90 6.53
C ALA A 126 8.55 2.93 6.44
N VAL A 127 8.03 3.39 5.29
CA VAL A 127 6.60 3.35 4.99
C VAL A 127 6.42 2.66 3.65
N VAL A 128 5.64 1.59 3.65
CA VAL A 128 5.24 0.85 2.44
C VAL A 128 3.73 1.04 2.26
N LEU A 129 3.33 1.44 1.06
CA LEU A 129 1.92 1.56 0.66
C LEU A 129 1.58 0.44 -0.32
N ILE A 130 0.42 -0.16 -0.13
CA ILE A 130 -0.15 -1.16 -1.05
C ILE A 130 -1.60 -0.82 -1.38
N GLY A 131 -2.05 -1.24 -2.57
CA GLY A 131 -3.47 -1.30 -2.92
C GLY A 131 -4.18 -2.47 -2.23
N SER A 132 -5.48 -2.57 -2.44
CA SER A 132 -6.31 -3.69 -1.96
C SER A 132 -6.78 -4.61 -3.09
N ASP A 133 -6.18 -4.50 -4.27
CA ASP A 133 -6.72 -5.05 -5.51
C ASP A 133 -5.94 -6.27 -6.04
N LEU A 134 -4.99 -6.77 -5.25
CA LEU A 134 -3.99 -7.76 -5.62
C LEU A 134 -4.32 -9.15 -5.06
N PRO A 135 -4.86 -10.09 -5.87
CA PRO A 135 -5.17 -11.45 -5.42
C PRO A 135 -3.95 -12.31 -5.08
N GLU A 136 -2.81 -12.03 -5.74
CA GLU A 136 -1.55 -12.78 -5.61
C GLU A 136 -0.68 -12.33 -4.43
N LEU A 137 -1.05 -11.26 -3.73
CA LEU A 137 -0.21 -10.69 -2.70
C LEU A 137 0.13 -11.73 -1.62
N ALA A 138 1.41 -12.01 -1.46
CA ALA A 138 1.94 -12.90 -0.44
C ALA A 138 2.73 -12.14 0.63
N ALA A 139 2.95 -12.79 1.77
CA ALA A 139 3.78 -12.24 2.83
C ALA A 139 5.21 -11.98 2.36
N ASP A 140 5.74 -12.87 1.51
CA ASP A 140 7.10 -12.78 0.97
C ASP A 140 7.30 -11.54 0.09
N ASP A 141 6.28 -11.10 -0.65
CA ASP A 141 6.32 -9.86 -1.42
C ASP A 141 6.56 -8.65 -0.50
N LEU A 142 5.90 -8.64 0.66
CA LEU A 142 6.02 -7.57 1.64
C LEU A 142 7.35 -7.63 2.38
N LEU A 143 7.83 -8.82 2.70
CA LEU A 143 9.16 -9.01 3.28
C LEU A 143 10.25 -8.54 2.32
N ALA A 144 10.17 -8.92 1.04
CA ALA A 144 11.09 -8.47 0.00
C ALA A 144 11.10 -6.93 -0.13
N ALA A 145 9.93 -6.28 0.00
CA ALA A 145 9.84 -4.82 -0.03
C ALA A 145 10.63 -4.16 1.12
N PHE A 146 10.49 -4.67 2.35
CA PHE A 146 11.22 -4.13 3.49
C PHE A 146 12.71 -4.43 3.43
N GLN A 147 13.11 -5.63 2.95
CA GLN A 147 14.51 -5.98 2.70
C GLN A 147 15.15 -5.07 1.64
N ALA A 148 14.47 -4.85 0.52
CA ALA A 148 14.95 -3.96 -0.52
C ALA A 148 15.18 -2.53 -0.01
N LEU A 149 14.32 -2.05 0.90
CA LEU A 149 14.48 -0.75 1.55
C LEU A 149 15.69 -0.64 2.49
N GLU A 150 16.35 -1.73 2.86
CA GLU A 150 17.60 -1.65 3.62
C GLU A 150 18.73 -1.05 2.78
N HIS A 151 18.69 -1.27 1.46
CA HIS A 151 19.74 -0.89 0.52
C HIS A 151 19.29 0.12 -0.55
N SER A 152 17.97 0.42 -0.65
CA SER A 152 17.40 1.34 -1.63
C SER A 152 16.56 2.43 -0.97
N ASP A 153 16.48 3.60 -1.62
CA ASP A 153 15.68 4.73 -1.14
C ASP A 153 14.19 4.57 -1.48
N LEU A 154 13.91 3.86 -2.59
CA LEU A 154 12.59 3.60 -3.14
C LEU A 154 12.47 2.13 -3.52
N VAL A 155 11.34 1.51 -3.21
CA VAL A 155 10.94 0.21 -3.75
C VAL A 155 9.60 0.36 -4.47
N LEU A 156 9.48 -0.26 -5.63
CA LEU A 156 8.25 -0.30 -6.41
C LEU A 156 7.93 -1.77 -6.76
N GLY A 157 6.67 -2.15 -6.64
CA GLY A 157 6.14 -3.40 -7.16
C GLY A 157 5.36 -3.10 -8.44
N PRO A 158 5.89 -3.38 -9.65
CA PRO A 158 5.22 -3.10 -10.91
C PRO A 158 3.86 -3.78 -11.00
N ALA A 159 2.88 -3.12 -11.60
CA ALA A 159 1.58 -3.67 -11.96
C ALA A 159 1.47 -3.82 -13.49
N GLY A 160 0.80 -4.86 -13.94
CA GLY A 160 0.68 -5.17 -15.38
C GLY A 160 -0.10 -4.13 -16.20
N ASP A 161 -0.71 -3.14 -15.55
CA ASP A 161 -1.40 -2.01 -16.20
C ASP A 161 -0.51 -0.77 -16.41
N GLY A 162 0.81 -0.87 -16.12
CA GLY A 162 1.76 0.25 -16.19
C GLY A 162 1.83 1.12 -14.94
N GLY A 163 1.08 0.75 -13.89
CA GLY A 163 1.16 1.32 -12.55
C GLY A 163 2.10 0.55 -11.63
N TYR A 164 1.83 0.63 -10.35
CA TYR A 164 2.48 -0.20 -9.33
C TYR A 164 1.51 -0.57 -8.22
N TRP A 165 1.61 -1.82 -7.76
CA TRP A 165 0.82 -2.36 -6.66
C TRP A 165 1.40 -2.03 -5.28
N LEU A 166 2.70 -1.67 -5.24
CA LEU A 166 3.43 -1.30 -4.04
C LEU A 166 4.37 -0.14 -4.30
N ILE A 167 4.43 0.78 -3.36
CA ILE A 167 5.50 1.78 -3.26
C ILE A 167 5.97 1.89 -1.83
N GLY A 168 7.28 1.79 -1.60
CA GLY A 168 7.89 1.89 -0.27
C GLY A 168 9.05 2.86 -0.23
N ARG A 169 9.27 3.51 0.94
CA ARG A 169 10.36 4.48 1.14
C ARG A 169 10.79 4.57 2.60
N ARG A 170 12.06 4.94 2.79
CA ARG A 170 12.65 5.22 4.12
C ARG A 170 12.70 6.69 4.47
N ARG A 171 12.58 7.60 3.52
CA ARG A 171 12.71 9.05 3.72
C ARG A 171 11.60 9.83 3.03
N ALA A 172 11.28 10.99 3.59
CA ALA A 172 10.32 11.92 3.02
C ALA A 172 10.94 12.68 1.84
N THR A 173 10.66 12.25 0.63
CA THR A 173 10.91 13.05 -0.57
C THR A 173 9.59 13.21 -1.32
N PRO A 174 9.00 14.41 -1.34
CA PRO A 174 7.69 14.63 -1.95
C PRO A 174 7.68 14.48 -3.47
N GLN A 175 8.83 14.54 -4.12
CA GLN A 175 8.94 14.64 -5.58
C GLN A 175 8.45 13.41 -6.35
N VAL A 176 8.48 12.19 -5.76
CA VAL A 176 8.05 10.96 -6.44
C VAL A 176 6.54 10.88 -6.73
N PHE A 177 5.75 11.82 -6.25
CA PHE A 177 4.30 11.88 -6.50
C PHE A 177 3.86 13.08 -7.32
N SER A 178 4.78 13.99 -7.71
CA SER A 178 4.46 15.21 -8.42
C SER A 178 4.65 15.03 -9.93
N GLY A 179 3.72 15.55 -10.72
CA GLY A 179 3.83 15.50 -12.19
C GLY A 179 3.61 14.10 -12.78
N ILE A 180 2.97 13.20 -12.05
CA ILE A 180 2.58 11.86 -12.53
C ILE A 180 1.17 11.93 -13.12
N ASP A 181 1.00 11.35 -14.28
CA ASP A 181 -0.28 11.19 -14.97
C ASP A 181 -1.04 9.99 -14.39
N TRP A 182 -1.65 10.23 -13.22
CA TRP A 182 -2.32 9.19 -12.45
C TRP A 182 -3.49 8.58 -13.21
N GLY A 183 -3.43 7.27 -13.42
CA GLY A 183 -4.44 6.48 -14.15
C GLY A 183 -4.06 6.17 -15.59
N SER A 184 -2.88 6.62 -16.06
CA SER A 184 -2.28 6.16 -17.31
C SER A 184 -1.44 4.90 -17.10
N ASP A 185 -1.06 4.26 -18.20
CA ASP A 185 -0.11 3.14 -18.26
C ASP A 185 1.36 3.58 -18.10
N ARG A 186 1.62 4.87 -17.87
CA ARG A 186 2.96 5.46 -17.73
C ARG A 186 3.34 5.80 -16.29
N VAL A 187 2.50 5.48 -15.32
CA VAL A 187 2.70 5.84 -13.91
C VAL A 187 4.03 5.30 -13.37
N LEU A 188 4.33 4.02 -13.64
CA LEU A 188 5.59 3.40 -13.20
C LEU A 188 6.80 4.08 -13.84
N GLU A 189 6.77 4.25 -15.17
CA GLU A 189 7.85 4.90 -15.92
C GLU A 189 8.12 6.31 -15.42
N GLN A 190 7.08 7.14 -15.28
CA GLN A 190 7.20 8.51 -14.80
C GLN A 190 7.74 8.57 -13.37
N THR A 191 7.33 7.64 -12.51
CA THR A 191 7.84 7.55 -11.14
C THR A 191 9.32 7.18 -11.10
N LEU A 192 9.76 6.22 -11.94
CA LEU A 192 11.17 5.85 -12.08
C LEU A 192 12.03 7.00 -12.61
N GLN A 193 11.54 7.72 -13.62
CA GLN A 193 12.22 8.90 -14.15
C GLN A 193 12.39 9.99 -13.09
N LEU A 194 11.36 10.24 -12.27
CA LEU A 194 11.42 11.18 -11.16
C LEU A 194 12.42 10.73 -10.08
N ALA A 195 12.42 9.45 -9.72
CA ALA A 195 13.34 8.87 -8.77
C ALA A 195 14.79 9.04 -9.26
N HIS A 196 15.05 8.69 -10.51
CA HIS A 196 16.38 8.85 -11.14
C HIS A 196 16.85 10.31 -11.13
N ARG A 197 16.00 11.26 -11.57
CA ARG A 197 16.33 12.70 -11.54
C ARG A 197 16.57 13.24 -10.13
N SER A 198 15.99 12.59 -9.13
CA SER A 198 16.16 12.94 -7.72
C SER A 198 17.34 12.23 -7.05
N GLY A 199 18.13 11.45 -7.80
CA GLY A 199 19.28 10.69 -7.28
C GLY A 199 18.89 9.57 -6.31
N LEU A 200 17.67 9.02 -6.43
CA LEU A 200 17.19 7.95 -5.55
C LEU A 200 17.59 6.59 -6.11
N SER A 201 18.19 5.76 -5.27
CA SER A 201 18.35 4.33 -5.56
C SER A 201 17.00 3.65 -5.52
N THR A 202 16.67 2.85 -6.56
CA THR A 202 15.37 2.22 -6.72
C THR A 202 15.52 0.71 -6.90
N ALA A 203 14.73 -0.06 -6.14
CA ALA A 203 14.56 -1.49 -6.33
C ALA A 203 13.17 -1.78 -6.92
N LEU A 204 13.11 -2.75 -7.84
CA LEU A 204 11.87 -3.28 -8.39
C LEU A 204 11.61 -4.68 -7.84
N LEU A 205 10.37 -4.92 -7.41
CA LEU A 205 9.87 -6.25 -7.06
C LEU A 205 9.30 -6.96 -8.29
N ALA A 206 8.86 -8.20 -8.11
CA ALA A 206 8.15 -8.93 -9.14
C ALA A 206 6.87 -8.19 -9.56
N GLU A 207 6.58 -8.22 -10.85
CA GLU A 207 5.32 -7.72 -11.39
C GLU A 207 4.16 -8.57 -10.91
N ARG A 208 3.02 -7.92 -10.63
CA ARG A 208 1.76 -8.55 -10.22
C ARG A 208 0.60 -7.98 -11.03
N HIS A 209 -0.54 -8.66 -10.99
CA HIS A 209 -1.73 -8.24 -11.72
C HIS A 209 -2.89 -7.91 -10.78
N ASP A 210 -3.44 -6.72 -10.94
CA ASP A 210 -4.63 -6.28 -10.21
C ASP A 210 -5.88 -6.98 -10.75
N LEU A 211 -6.86 -7.22 -9.89
CA LEU A 211 -8.19 -7.67 -10.28
C LEU A 211 -9.12 -6.47 -10.32
N ASP A 212 -9.25 -5.83 -11.49
CA ASP A 212 -10.03 -4.59 -11.65
C ASP A 212 -11.11 -4.68 -12.74
N ARG A 213 -10.96 -5.55 -13.74
CA ARG A 213 -11.89 -5.71 -14.86
C ARG A 213 -12.41 -7.14 -14.96
N PRO A 214 -13.56 -7.40 -15.63
CA PRO A 214 -14.09 -8.75 -15.82
C PRO A 214 -13.10 -9.73 -16.46
N ALA A 215 -12.28 -9.27 -17.41
CA ALA A 215 -11.26 -10.10 -18.07
C ALA A 215 -10.18 -10.59 -17.08
N ASP A 216 -9.93 -9.85 -16.00
CA ASP A 216 -8.93 -10.26 -15.00
C ASP A 216 -9.39 -11.49 -14.23
N LEU A 217 -10.71 -11.74 -14.14
CA LEU A 217 -11.26 -12.92 -13.48
C LEU A 217 -10.86 -14.25 -14.13
N ASP A 218 -10.55 -14.25 -15.43
CA ASP A 218 -10.20 -15.47 -16.16
C ASP A 218 -8.87 -16.06 -15.68
N ARG A 219 -8.02 -15.24 -15.08
CA ARG A 219 -6.75 -15.67 -14.44
C ARG A 219 -6.97 -16.36 -13.09
N TRP A 220 -8.17 -16.22 -12.50
CA TRP A 220 -8.48 -16.64 -11.13
C TRP A 220 -9.62 -17.67 -11.05
N ARG A 221 -9.96 -18.29 -12.18
CA ARG A 221 -10.95 -19.37 -12.29
C ARG A 221 -10.33 -20.74 -12.09
#